data_bd322b6e07ca5750d0fb6f8bd18c8342
#
_entry.id   bd322b6e07ca5750d0fb6f8bd18c8342
#
_cell.length_a   1.000
_cell.length_b   1.000
_cell.length_c   1.000
_cell.angle_alpha   90.00
_cell.angle_beta   90.00
_cell.angle_gamma   90.00
#
_symmetry.space_group_name_H-M   'P 1'
#
loop_
_entity.id
_entity.type
_entity.pdbx_description
1 polymer ?
#
loop_
_entity_poly.entity_id
_entity_poly.type
_entity_poly.pdbx_seq_one_letter_code
_entity_poly.pdbx_strand_id
1 'polypeptide(L)'
;MTRKILPAQTKTKLEPKPNRKGRRRRSRELALQGLYQWCVAGGTVEAIEEQLQETREFLKTDEEYFSDLIQGVLTNLTELEKHIQPCLDRSLKELSPVEFAILLLSAYEFTSHPETPYRAIINEAVELAKTYGGTDGHKYVNGVLDKLAVQLRAEEVKLQVRVKA
;
A
#
# COMPACT_ATOMS: atom_id res chain seq x y z
N MET A 1 14.92 56.99 10.28
CA MET A 1 15.23 55.63 10.79
C MET A 1 14.01 54.73 10.61
N THR A 2 14.03 53.90 9.61
CA THR A 2 12.96 52.93 9.35
C THR A 2 13.22 51.66 10.14
N ARG A 3 12.38 51.42 11.15
CA ARG A 3 12.39 50.11 11.82
C ARG A 3 11.93 49.03 10.83
N LYS A 4 12.81 48.10 10.47
CA LYS A 4 12.39 46.86 9.79
C LYS A 4 11.54 46.08 10.75
N ILE A 5 10.22 45.98 10.48
CA ILE A 5 9.34 45.05 11.15
C ILE A 5 9.64 43.69 10.51
N LEU A 6 10.28 42.79 11.27
CA LEU A 6 10.40 41.39 10.89
C LEU A 6 8.98 40.80 10.78
N PRO A 7 8.61 40.12 9.69
CA PRO A 7 7.34 39.48 9.63
C PRO A 7 7.26 38.45 10.77
N ALA A 8 6.19 38.49 11.51
CA ALA A 8 5.90 37.51 12.55
C ALA A 8 6.07 36.12 11.93
N GLN A 9 6.97 35.33 12.48
CA GLN A 9 7.08 33.95 12.10
C GLN A 9 5.73 33.31 12.47
N THR A 10 4.91 33.10 11.47
CA THR A 10 3.75 32.24 11.60
C THR A 10 4.29 30.89 12.01
N LYS A 11 4.16 30.57 13.31
CA LYS A 11 4.36 29.22 13.80
C LYS A 11 3.36 28.36 13.02
N THR A 12 3.85 27.75 11.95
CA THR A 12 3.09 26.69 11.27
C THR A 12 2.81 25.67 12.36
N LYS A 13 1.55 25.56 12.78
CA LYS A 13 1.13 24.48 13.66
C LYS A 13 1.50 23.21 12.94
N LEU A 14 2.55 22.54 13.40
CA LEU A 14 2.87 21.18 12.97
C LEU A 14 1.62 20.36 13.31
N GLU A 15 0.94 19.87 12.27
CA GLU A 15 -0.16 18.94 12.47
C GLU A 15 0.36 17.75 13.28
N PRO A 16 -0.37 17.30 14.31
CA PRO A 16 0.08 16.17 15.10
C PRO A 16 0.26 14.94 14.20
N LYS A 17 1.37 14.21 14.36
CA LYS A 17 1.61 12.97 13.62
C LYS A 17 0.47 12.00 13.89
N PRO A 18 -0.08 11.31 12.87
CA PRO A 18 -1.11 10.31 13.06
C PRO A 18 -0.60 9.17 13.96
N ASN A 19 -1.51 8.43 14.59
CA ASN A 19 -1.16 7.25 15.38
C ASN A 19 -0.51 6.16 14.49
N ARG A 20 0.00 5.07 15.09
CA ARG A 20 0.68 3.99 14.38
C ARG A 20 -0.14 3.42 13.21
N LYS A 21 -1.44 3.18 13.42
CA LYS A 21 -2.35 2.68 12.37
C LYS A 21 -2.49 3.69 11.22
N GLY A 22 -2.65 4.95 11.54
CA GLY A 22 -2.74 6.03 10.57
C GLY A 22 -1.44 6.22 9.80
N ARG A 23 -0.29 6.10 10.46
CA ARG A 23 1.03 6.20 9.81
C ARG A 23 1.28 5.04 8.85
N ARG A 24 0.89 3.82 9.19
CA ARG A 24 0.98 2.66 8.30
C ARG A 24 0.06 2.79 7.09
N ARG A 25 -1.13 3.34 7.29
CA ARG A 25 -2.03 3.68 6.18
C ARG A 25 -1.37 4.66 5.21
N ARG A 26 -0.73 5.69 5.73
CA ARG A 26 0.03 6.65 4.91
C ARG A 26 1.21 6.00 4.20
N SER A 27 1.88 5.05 4.85
CA SER A 27 2.95 4.27 4.23
C SER A 27 2.44 3.47 3.03
N ARG A 28 1.27 2.84 3.14
CA ARG A 28 0.64 2.10 2.03
C ARG A 28 0.25 3.02 0.88
N GLU A 29 -0.32 4.18 1.18
CA GLU A 29 -0.69 5.19 0.17
C GLU A 29 0.54 5.66 -0.60
N LEU A 30 1.62 5.98 0.09
CA LEU A 30 2.85 6.44 -0.53
C LEU A 30 3.54 5.32 -1.32
N ALA A 31 3.56 4.10 -0.80
CA ALA A 31 4.07 2.94 -1.51
C ALA A 31 3.27 2.65 -2.78
N LEU A 32 1.94 2.77 -2.71
CA LEU A 32 1.08 2.65 -3.91
C LEU A 32 1.47 3.68 -4.98
N GLN A 33 1.69 4.91 -4.59
CA GLN A 33 2.12 5.96 -5.51
C GLN A 33 3.44 5.60 -6.20
N GLY A 34 4.41 5.08 -5.45
CA GLY A 34 5.68 4.63 -6.00
C GLY A 34 5.55 3.45 -6.95
N LEU A 35 4.75 2.46 -6.58
CA LEU A 35 4.50 1.29 -7.43
C LEU A 35 3.73 1.64 -8.70
N TYR A 36 2.75 2.54 -8.59
CA TYR A 36 2.06 3.08 -9.76
C TYR A 36 3.05 3.73 -10.73
N GLN A 37 3.92 4.60 -10.23
CA GLN A 37 4.95 5.27 -11.02
C GLN A 37 5.87 4.24 -11.69
N TRP A 38 6.28 3.21 -10.95
CA TRP A 38 7.09 2.13 -11.49
C TRP A 38 6.36 1.36 -12.60
N CYS A 39 5.07 1.04 -12.42
CA CYS A 39 4.27 0.34 -13.42
C CYS A 39 4.16 1.14 -14.72
N VAL A 40 4.04 2.46 -14.65
CA VAL A 40 3.81 3.34 -15.80
C VAL A 40 5.11 3.75 -16.48
N ALA A 41 6.14 4.09 -15.70
CA ALA A 41 7.36 4.71 -16.20
C ALA A 41 8.63 3.88 -15.99
N GLY A 42 8.57 2.80 -15.22
CA GLY A 42 9.75 2.03 -14.83
C GLY A 42 10.61 2.78 -13.83
N GLY A 43 11.88 2.42 -13.77
CA GLY A 43 12.85 3.02 -12.87
C GLY A 43 13.38 2.03 -11.83
N THR A 44 14.35 2.46 -11.06
CA THR A 44 14.94 1.66 -9.98
C THR A 44 14.20 1.89 -8.67
N VAL A 45 14.23 0.88 -7.80
CA VAL A 45 13.65 0.97 -6.44
C VAL A 45 14.26 2.16 -5.70
N GLU A 46 15.57 2.30 -5.77
CA GLU A 46 16.34 3.34 -5.06
C GLU A 46 15.92 4.74 -5.50
N ALA A 47 15.76 4.96 -6.79
CA ALA A 47 15.38 6.27 -7.33
C ALA A 47 13.95 6.63 -6.95
N ILE A 48 13.03 5.68 -7.01
CA ILE A 48 11.62 5.89 -6.65
C ILE A 48 11.50 6.18 -5.14
N GLU A 49 12.14 5.37 -4.32
CA GLU A 49 12.14 5.54 -2.86
C GLU A 49 12.72 6.89 -2.45
N GLU A 50 13.87 7.26 -3.00
CA GLU A 50 14.54 8.54 -2.73
C GLU A 50 13.63 9.73 -3.10
N GLN A 51 13.00 9.68 -4.26
CA GLN A 51 12.07 10.72 -4.69
C GLN A 51 10.88 10.88 -3.73
N LEU A 52 10.31 9.77 -3.28
CA LEU A 52 9.16 9.80 -2.37
C LEU A 52 9.56 10.26 -0.96
N GLN A 53 10.78 9.97 -0.51
CA GLN A 53 11.31 10.43 0.77
C GLN A 53 11.46 11.94 0.84
N GLU A 54 11.54 12.62 -0.28
CA GLU A 54 11.61 14.09 -0.35
C GLU A 54 10.24 14.76 -0.25
N THR A 55 9.15 13.99 -0.29
CA THR A 55 7.79 14.54 -0.21
C THR A 55 7.36 14.82 1.23
N ARG A 56 6.41 15.75 1.40
CA ARG A 56 5.84 16.03 2.74
C ARG A 56 5.04 14.84 3.30
N GLU A 57 4.42 14.07 2.43
CA GLU A 57 3.65 12.88 2.79
C GLU A 57 4.52 11.85 3.51
N PHE A 58 5.80 11.76 3.16
CA PHE A 58 6.73 10.84 3.81
C PHE A 58 6.85 11.08 5.32
N LEU A 59 6.78 12.34 5.76
CA LEU A 59 6.85 12.70 7.19
C LEU A 59 5.65 12.16 8.00
N LYS A 60 4.53 11.86 7.35
CA LYS A 60 3.32 11.33 7.98
C LYS A 60 3.28 9.80 7.99
N THR A 61 4.27 9.15 7.37
CA THR A 61 4.34 7.70 7.27
C THR A 61 5.08 7.08 8.45
N ASP A 62 4.88 5.77 8.63
CA ASP A 62 5.84 4.91 9.27
C ASP A 62 6.93 4.64 8.21
N GLU A 63 8.08 5.27 8.38
CA GLU A 63 9.15 5.30 7.37
C GLU A 63 9.73 3.93 7.08
N GLU A 64 9.96 3.13 8.13
CA GLU A 64 10.47 1.76 7.98
C GLU A 64 9.47 0.88 7.24
N TYR A 65 8.19 1.02 7.55
CA TYR A 65 7.11 0.26 6.91
C TYR A 65 6.99 0.64 5.43
N PHE A 66 7.04 1.92 5.11
CA PHE A 66 7.06 2.41 3.72
C PHE A 66 8.23 1.81 2.94
N SER A 67 9.43 1.89 3.48
CA SER A 67 10.65 1.37 2.85
C SER A 67 10.56 -0.15 2.62
N ASP A 68 10.10 -0.89 3.62
CA ASP A 68 9.87 -2.33 3.53
C ASP A 68 8.85 -2.69 2.44
N LEU A 69 7.75 -1.98 2.35
CA LEU A 69 6.73 -2.22 1.31
C LEU A 69 7.29 -2.02 -0.10
N ILE A 70 7.93 -0.89 -0.35
CA ILE A 70 8.48 -0.56 -1.68
C ILE A 70 9.56 -1.56 -2.07
N GLN A 71 10.54 -1.79 -1.21
CA GLN A 71 11.65 -2.69 -1.48
C GLN A 71 11.18 -4.14 -1.56
N GLY A 72 10.34 -4.55 -0.62
CA GLY A 72 9.84 -5.91 -0.54
C GLY A 72 9.02 -6.30 -1.76
N VAL A 73 8.13 -5.45 -2.23
CA VAL A 73 7.34 -5.71 -3.44
C VAL A 73 8.25 -5.84 -4.66
N LEU A 74 9.12 -4.88 -4.89
CA LEU A 74 9.95 -4.87 -6.12
C LEU A 74 11.04 -5.93 -6.11
N THR A 75 11.53 -6.31 -4.94
CA THR A 75 12.50 -7.41 -4.80
C THR A 75 11.86 -8.79 -4.99
N ASN A 76 10.58 -8.95 -4.62
CA ASN A 76 9.86 -10.22 -4.69
C ASN A 76 8.81 -10.26 -5.81
N LEU A 77 8.94 -9.43 -6.81
CA LEU A 77 7.94 -9.23 -7.84
C LEU A 77 7.49 -10.53 -8.52
N THR A 78 8.42 -11.36 -8.95
CA THR A 78 8.12 -12.62 -9.64
C THR A 78 7.33 -13.58 -8.77
N GLU A 79 7.68 -13.72 -7.50
CA GLU A 79 6.95 -14.58 -6.57
C GLU A 79 5.56 -14.04 -6.26
N LEU A 80 5.43 -12.72 -6.09
CA LEU A 80 4.13 -12.09 -5.85
C LEU A 80 3.21 -12.27 -7.05
N GLU A 81 3.71 -12.11 -8.26
CA GLU A 81 2.95 -12.34 -9.49
C GLU A 81 2.47 -13.79 -9.60
N LYS A 82 3.31 -14.75 -9.25
CA LYS A 82 2.95 -16.18 -9.22
C LYS A 82 1.80 -16.48 -8.25
N HIS A 83 1.76 -15.81 -7.11
CA HIS A 83 0.67 -15.95 -6.16
C HIS A 83 -0.62 -15.31 -6.66
N ILE A 84 -0.52 -14.14 -7.27
CA ILE A 84 -1.68 -13.37 -7.73
C ILE A 84 -2.34 -14.00 -8.95
N GLN A 85 -1.56 -14.44 -9.94
CA GLN A 85 -2.04 -14.90 -11.24
C GLN A 85 -3.18 -15.93 -11.14
N PRO A 86 -3.10 -17.01 -10.32
CA PRO A 86 -4.17 -17.99 -10.22
C PRO A 86 -5.49 -17.44 -9.65
N CYS A 87 -5.44 -16.30 -8.99
CA CYS A 87 -6.61 -15.67 -8.37
C CYS A 87 -7.35 -14.72 -9.31
N LEU A 88 -6.76 -14.43 -10.48
CA LEU A 88 -7.34 -13.54 -11.47
C LEU A 88 -8.26 -14.31 -12.44
N ASP A 89 -9.28 -13.61 -12.94
CA ASP A 89 -10.13 -14.08 -14.03
C ASP A 89 -9.64 -13.59 -15.42
N ARG A 90 -8.49 -12.89 -15.41
CA ARG A 90 -7.88 -12.24 -16.57
C ARG A 90 -6.35 -12.28 -16.46
N SER A 91 -5.63 -11.88 -17.49
CA SER A 91 -4.18 -11.80 -17.41
C SER A 91 -3.71 -10.59 -16.61
N LEU A 92 -2.49 -10.66 -16.07
CA LEU A 92 -1.86 -9.53 -15.35
C LEU A 92 -1.82 -8.26 -16.20
N LYS A 93 -1.65 -8.39 -17.52
CA LYS A 93 -1.59 -7.27 -18.47
C LYS A 93 -2.92 -6.53 -18.62
N GLU A 94 -4.04 -7.19 -18.30
CA GLU A 94 -5.37 -6.58 -18.38
C GLU A 94 -5.73 -5.78 -17.13
N LEU A 95 -4.94 -5.87 -16.06
CA LEU A 95 -5.12 -5.08 -14.87
C LEU A 95 -4.72 -3.63 -15.09
N SER A 96 -5.49 -2.69 -14.51
CA SER A 96 -5.02 -1.31 -14.42
C SER A 96 -3.76 -1.23 -13.55
N PRO A 97 -2.86 -0.25 -13.78
CA PRO A 97 -1.68 -0.08 -12.94
C PRO A 97 -2.00 0.09 -11.45
N VAL A 98 -3.11 0.76 -11.12
CA VAL A 98 -3.55 0.94 -9.73
C VAL A 98 -3.96 -0.39 -9.11
N GLU A 99 -4.82 -1.16 -9.78
CA GLU A 99 -5.26 -2.48 -9.29
C GLU A 99 -4.06 -3.42 -9.11
N PHE A 100 -3.18 -3.46 -10.10
CA PHE A 100 -1.97 -4.29 -10.04
C PHE A 100 -1.09 -3.91 -8.85
N ALA A 101 -0.83 -2.61 -8.65
CA ALA A 101 -0.03 -2.13 -7.54
C ALA A 101 -0.65 -2.47 -6.18
N ILE A 102 -1.97 -2.33 -6.03
CA ILE A 102 -2.68 -2.69 -4.79
C ILE A 102 -2.57 -4.19 -4.52
N LEU A 103 -2.73 -5.04 -5.53
CA LEU A 103 -2.60 -6.49 -5.39
C LEU A 103 -1.18 -6.90 -5.00
N LEU A 104 -0.17 -6.26 -5.57
CA LEU A 104 1.24 -6.49 -5.20
C LEU A 104 1.51 -6.15 -3.74
N LEU A 105 1.05 -4.98 -3.29
CA LEU A 105 1.20 -4.57 -1.89
C LEU A 105 0.56 -5.56 -0.94
N SER A 106 -0.68 -5.95 -1.23
CA SER A 106 -1.45 -6.84 -0.38
C SER A 106 -0.86 -8.24 -0.33
N ALA A 107 -0.44 -8.77 -1.48
CA ALA A 107 0.25 -10.06 -1.56
C ALA A 107 1.54 -10.05 -0.73
N TYR A 108 2.31 -8.98 -0.80
CA TYR A 108 3.51 -8.82 0.00
C TYR A 108 3.20 -8.80 1.50
N GLU A 109 2.19 -8.04 1.92
CA GLU A 109 1.79 -8.01 3.33
C GLU A 109 1.29 -9.38 3.81
N PHE A 110 0.56 -10.13 2.99
CA PHE A 110 0.14 -11.49 3.34
C PHE A 110 1.32 -12.41 3.61
N THR A 111 2.38 -12.33 2.82
CA THR A 111 3.54 -13.24 2.93
C THR A 111 4.56 -12.77 3.96
N SER A 112 4.75 -11.47 4.15
CA SER A 112 5.86 -10.92 4.90
C SER A 112 5.46 -10.23 6.21
N HIS A 113 4.18 -9.99 6.43
CA HIS A 113 3.66 -9.35 7.63
C HIS A 113 2.60 -10.22 8.33
N PRO A 114 3.00 -11.38 8.87
CA PRO A 114 2.05 -12.31 9.51
C PRO A 114 1.36 -11.72 10.73
N GLU A 115 1.96 -10.69 11.34
CA GLU A 115 1.38 -9.97 12.48
C GLU A 115 0.15 -9.12 12.11
N THR A 116 0.01 -8.75 10.84
CA THR A 116 -1.14 -7.99 10.37
C THR A 116 -2.26 -8.96 9.96
N PRO A 117 -3.46 -8.87 10.57
CA PRO A 117 -4.57 -9.74 10.21
C PRO A 117 -4.94 -9.63 8.73
N TYR A 118 -5.27 -10.76 8.10
CA TYR A 118 -5.58 -10.76 6.68
C TYR A 118 -6.77 -9.85 6.33
N ARG A 119 -7.77 -9.77 7.22
CA ARG A 119 -8.91 -8.86 7.03
C ARG A 119 -8.50 -7.39 7.03
N ALA A 120 -7.54 -7.03 7.87
CA ALA A 120 -7.00 -5.68 7.88
C ALA A 120 -6.30 -5.34 6.56
N ILE A 121 -5.53 -6.28 6.03
CA ILE A 121 -4.84 -6.12 4.73
C ILE A 121 -5.88 -5.92 3.62
N ILE A 122 -6.92 -6.74 3.56
CA ILE A 122 -7.98 -6.63 2.55
C ILE A 122 -8.72 -5.30 2.69
N ASN A 123 -9.10 -4.91 3.91
CA ASN A 123 -9.82 -3.67 4.15
C ASN A 123 -9.00 -2.44 3.72
N GLU A 124 -7.71 -2.41 4.01
CA GLU A 124 -6.83 -1.33 3.57
C GLU A 124 -6.70 -1.29 2.04
N ALA A 125 -6.59 -2.44 1.40
CA ALA A 125 -6.55 -2.54 -0.06
C ALA A 125 -7.84 -2.04 -0.72
N VAL A 126 -8.98 -2.38 -0.16
CA VAL A 126 -10.30 -1.91 -0.63
C VAL A 126 -10.40 -0.40 -0.51
N GLU A 127 -9.96 0.18 0.60
CA GLU A 127 -9.96 1.64 0.78
C GLU A 127 -9.04 2.34 -0.23
N LEU A 128 -7.87 1.78 -0.51
CA LEU A 128 -6.98 2.29 -1.57
C LEU A 128 -7.65 2.23 -2.94
N ALA A 129 -8.32 1.13 -3.25
CA ALA A 129 -9.02 0.97 -4.53
C ALA A 129 -10.20 1.94 -4.68
N LYS A 130 -10.93 2.23 -3.60
CA LYS A 130 -11.99 3.24 -3.59
C LYS A 130 -11.46 4.63 -3.84
N THR A 131 -10.30 4.95 -3.29
CA THR A 131 -9.69 6.29 -3.39
C THR A 131 -9.03 6.51 -4.75
N TYR A 132 -8.30 5.54 -5.25
CA TYR A 132 -7.42 5.70 -6.41
C TYR A 132 -7.82 4.88 -7.63
N GLY A 133 -8.68 3.90 -7.48
CA GLY A 133 -9.13 3.01 -8.56
C GLY A 133 -10.36 3.52 -9.31
N GLY A 134 -10.77 2.76 -10.32
CA GLY A 134 -12.00 3.00 -11.06
C GLY A 134 -13.25 2.62 -10.27
N THR A 135 -14.41 2.87 -10.85
CA THR A 135 -15.73 2.79 -10.19
C THR A 135 -15.99 1.48 -9.44
N ASP A 136 -15.63 0.33 -10.01
CA ASP A 136 -15.84 -0.98 -9.41
C ASP A 136 -14.54 -1.73 -9.08
N GLY A 137 -13.40 -1.04 -9.15
CA GLY A 137 -12.08 -1.64 -8.90
C GLY A 137 -11.96 -2.25 -7.50
N HIS A 138 -12.57 -1.63 -6.49
CA HIS A 138 -12.54 -2.13 -5.12
C HIS A 138 -13.25 -3.49 -4.96
N LYS A 139 -14.31 -3.75 -5.71
CA LYS A 139 -15.02 -5.04 -5.69
C LYS A 139 -14.15 -6.14 -6.28
N TYR A 140 -13.48 -5.82 -7.39
CA TYR A 140 -12.55 -6.75 -8.04
C TYR A 140 -11.37 -7.08 -7.14
N VAL A 141 -10.73 -6.06 -6.57
CA VAL A 141 -9.61 -6.22 -5.62
C VAL A 141 -10.02 -7.08 -4.43
N ASN A 142 -11.19 -6.80 -3.84
CA ASN A 142 -11.70 -7.59 -2.71
C ASN A 142 -11.86 -9.06 -3.08
N GLY A 143 -12.46 -9.36 -4.23
CA GLY A 143 -12.67 -10.73 -4.68
C GLY A 143 -11.36 -11.48 -4.93
N VAL A 144 -10.38 -10.85 -5.54
CA VAL A 144 -9.05 -11.43 -5.77
C VAL A 144 -8.33 -11.70 -4.45
N LEU A 145 -8.37 -10.73 -3.53
CA LEU A 145 -7.69 -10.86 -2.24
C LEU A 145 -8.34 -11.90 -1.32
N ASP A 146 -9.65 -12.09 -1.40
CA ASP A 146 -10.31 -13.18 -0.69
C ASP A 146 -9.75 -14.54 -1.12
N LYS A 147 -9.58 -14.75 -2.43
CA LYS A 147 -8.98 -15.99 -2.97
C LYS A 147 -7.51 -16.14 -2.56
N LEU A 148 -6.76 -15.04 -2.63
CA LEU A 148 -5.35 -15.02 -2.28
C LEU A 148 -5.13 -15.32 -0.79
N ALA A 149 -5.98 -14.79 0.08
CA ALA A 149 -5.93 -15.06 1.53
C ALA A 149 -6.14 -16.54 1.85
N VAL A 150 -7.04 -17.21 1.15
CA VAL A 150 -7.26 -18.66 1.32
C VAL A 150 -5.99 -19.46 1.01
N GLN A 151 -5.19 -19.01 0.06
CA GLN A 151 -3.91 -19.65 -0.27
C GLN A 151 -2.78 -19.29 0.71
N LEU A 152 -2.61 -18.03 1.01
CA LEU A 152 -1.45 -17.51 1.75
C LEU A 152 -1.67 -17.46 3.27
N ARG A 153 -2.91 -17.43 3.71
CA ARG A 153 -3.32 -17.35 5.10
C ARG A 153 -4.36 -18.41 5.46
N ALA A 154 -4.21 -19.60 4.89
CA ALA A 154 -5.18 -20.69 5.00
C ALA A 154 -5.64 -20.99 6.43
N GLU A 155 -4.71 -21.06 7.38
CA GLU A 155 -5.03 -21.37 8.78
C GLU A 155 -5.80 -20.24 9.46
N GLU A 156 -5.40 -18.99 9.21
CA GLU A 156 -6.06 -17.80 9.74
C GLU A 156 -7.50 -17.69 9.21
N VAL A 157 -7.70 -17.91 7.92
CA VAL A 157 -9.03 -17.89 7.28
C VAL A 157 -9.93 -18.99 7.88
N LYS A 158 -9.42 -20.20 8.06
CA LYS A 158 -10.15 -21.32 8.69
C LYS A 158 -10.58 -21.00 10.13
N LEU A 159 -9.70 -20.38 10.91
CA LEU A 159 -10.01 -20.01 12.30
C LEU A 159 -11.15 -18.99 12.36
N GLN A 160 -11.20 -18.02 11.45
CA GLN A 160 -12.25 -17.02 11.40
C GLN A 160 -13.61 -17.62 11.00
N VAL A 161 -13.63 -18.58 10.09
CA VAL A 161 -14.85 -19.29 9.70
C VAL A 161 -15.40 -20.08 10.88
N ARG A 162 -14.54 -20.73 11.68
CA ARG A 162 -14.95 -21.48 12.88
C ARG A 162 -15.53 -20.58 13.97
N VAL A 163 -15.01 -19.38 14.15
CA VAL A 163 -15.49 -18.42 15.16
C VAL A 163 -16.86 -17.84 14.80
N LYS A 164 -17.21 -17.77 13.50
CA LYS A 164 -18.50 -17.27 12.98
C LYS A 164 -19.57 -18.35 12.86
N ALA A 165 -19.20 -19.60 13.01
CA ALA A 165 -20.18 -20.71 12.97
C ALA A 165 -20.93 -20.85 14.31
#